data_bfb696e993edf93948c75f3c17d41efe
#
_entry.id   bfb696e993edf93948c75f3c17d41efe
#
_cell.length_a   1.000
_cell.length_b   1.000
_cell.length_c   1.000
_cell.angle_alpha   90.00
_cell.angle_beta   90.00
_cell.angle_gamma   90.00
#
_symmetry.space_group_name_H-M   'P 1'
#
loop_
_entity.id
_entity.type
_entity.pdbx_description
1 polymer ?
#
loop_
_entity_poly.entity_id
_entity_poly.type
_entity_poly.pdbx_seq_one_letter_code
_entity_poly.pdbx_strand_id
1 'polypeptide(L)'
;NSNPLLLDIGDAVLYKGTEIYHWREPFEGEWQCQVFFHYVDANGPYKDEKYDRRDELGTPAETKKINKKQQDFEPINYWFFENVLSEDFCNSVIGKYSNHNLEKGLIGSHNTGDLNLNIRNVEKTMLPIHKGIGAHMIGSGFVANQQAWRFDINNCYQVEYLRYEKEGRYKSHIDTFLGSPHNDCRKLTVLAFLNDDFEGGKLFLQVGDQKIYPQQSKGTIIVFPSFVLHGVEDIISGIRHSVVCWLLGPYFK
;
A
#
# COMPACT_ATOMS: atom_id res chain seq x y z
N ASN A 1 -29.56 -32.59 14.78
CA ASN A 1 -30.10 -31.91 13.58
C ASN A 1 -29.48 -30.52 13.55
N SER A 2 -28.49 -30.32 12.69
CA SER A 2 -27.92 -29.00 12.40
C SER A 2 -28.84 -28.36 11.32
N ASN A 3 -29.45 -27.23 11.63
CA ASN A 3 -30.13 -26.43 10.62
C ASN A 3 -29.07 -25.55 9.92
N PRO A 4 -28.94 -25.58 8.59
CA PRO A 4 -28.06 -24.69 7.87
C PRO A 4 -28.55 -23.24 8.02
N LEU A 5 -27.64 -22.33 8.25
CA LEU A 5 -27.89 -20.90 8.19
C LEU A 5 -27.54 -20.42 6.78
N LEU A 6 -28.53 -19.93 6.06
CA LEU A 6 -28.34 -19.35 4.74
C LEU A 6 -28.11 -17.85 4.90
N LEU A 7 -27.09 -17.34 4.25
CA LEU A 7 -26.71 -15.93 4.27
C LEU A 7 -26.66 -15.40 2.85
N ASP A 8 -27.25 -14.24 2.64
CA ASP A 8 -27.21 -13.51 1.39
C ASP A 8 -26.04 -12.50 1.35
N ILE A 9 -25.84 -11.89 0.19
CA ILE A 9 -24.82 -10.84 0.03
C ILE A 9 -25.17 -9.64 0.92
N GLY A 10 -24.24 -9.31 1.81
CA GLY A 10 -24.41 -8.22 2.79
C GLY A 10 -24.84 -8.68 4.17
N ASP A 11 -25.22 -9.94 4.32
CA ASP A 11 -25.54 -10.48 5.64
C ASP A 11 -24.28 -10.68 6.51
N ALA A 12 -24.48 -10.60 7.80
CA ALA A 12 -23.46 -10.89 8.80
C ALA A 12 -24.03 -11.81 9.89
N VAL A 13 -23.20 -12.73 10.37
CA VAL A 13 -23.52 -13.59 11.50
C VAL A 13 -22.50 -13.39 12.61
N LEU A 14 -23.00 -13.22 13.83
CA LEU A 14 -22.19 -13.16 15.04
C LEU A 14 -22.46 -14.41 15.89
N TYR A 15 -21.43 -15.13 16.24
CA TYR A 15 -21.54 -16.32 17.07
C TYR A 15 -20.32 -16.54 17.96
N LYS A 16 -20.49 -17.33 19.01
CA LYS A 16 -19.39 -17.70 19.90
C LYS A 16 -18.60 -18.87 19.28
N GLY A 17 -17.55 -18.55 18.58
CA GLY A 17 -16.78 -19.52 17.78
C GLY A 17 -16.15 -20.65 18.59
N THR A 18 -15.92 -20.45 19.90
CA THR A 18 -15.38 -21.48 20.81
C THR A 18 -16.45 -22.41 21.39
N GLU A 19 -17.73 -22.05 21.29
CA GLU A 19 -18.84 -22.79 21.90
C GLU A 19 -19.72 -23.49 20.87
N ILE A 20 -19.67 -23.04 19.59
CA ILE A 20 -20.55 -23.50 18.53
C ILE A 20 -19.74 -24.25 17.47
N TYR A 21 -20.09 -25.54 17.26
CA TYR A 21 -19.57 -26.27 16.11
C TYR A 21 -20.14 -25.66 14.83
N HIS A 22 -19.25 -25.24 13.97
CA HIS A 22 -19.60 -24.61 12.72
C HIS A 22 -18.68 -25.07 11.60
N TRP A 23 -19.25 -25.19 10.42
CA TRP A 23 -18.54 -25.56 9.20
C TRP A 23 -19.24 -24.95 8.02
N ARG A 24 -18.65 -25.07 6.89
CA ARG A 24 -19.18 -24.59 5.63
C ARG A 24 -19.09 -25.71 4.61
N GLU A 25 -20.15 -25.90 3.84
CA GLU A 25 -20.11 -26.78 2.68
C GLU A 25 -19.16 -26.21 1.61
N PRO A 26 -18.56 -27.07 0.76
CA PRO A 26 -17.74 -26.62 -0.34
C PRO A 26 -18.48 -25.61 -1.22
N PHE A 27 -17.80 -24.54 -1.58
CA PHE A 27 -18.36 -23.55 -2.49
C PHE A 27 -18.26 -24.03 -3.93
N GLU A 28 -19.38 -24.02 -4.66
CA GLU A 28 -19.47 -24.52 -6.04
C GLU A 28 -19.33 -23.41 -7.11
N GLY A 29 -19.20 -22.14 -6.72
CA GLY A 29 -19.03 -21.00 -7.61
C GLY A 29 -17.57 -20.65 -7.91
N GLU A 30 -17.37 -19.68 -8.81
CA GLU A 30 -16.02 -19.20 -9.16
C GLU A 30 -15.41 -18.31 -8.07
N TRP A 31 -16.24 -17.54 -7.36
CA TRP A 31 -15.79 -16.56 -6.38
C TRP A 31 -16.67 -16.51 -5.14
N GLN A 32 -16.05 -16.54 -3.97
CA GLN A 32 -16.69 -16.24 -2.72
C GLN A 32 -15.79 -15.32 -1.90
N CYS A 33 -16.29 -14.14 -1.55
CA CYS A 33 -15.60 -13.18 -0.68
C CYS A 33 -16.32 -13.10 0.67
N GLN A 34 -15.57 -13.32 1.74
CA GLN A 34 -16.08 -13.22 3.11
C GLN A 34 -15.08 -12.44 3.96
N VAL A 35 -15.59 -11.70 4.93
CA VAL A 35 -14.78 -10.98 5.91
C VAL A 35 -15.06 -11.58 7.28
N PHE A 36 -14.02 -11.95 8.00
CA PHE A 36 -14.09 -12.48 9.36
C PHE A 36 -13.55 -11.44 10.34
N PHE A 37 -14.35 -11.14 11.34
CA PHE A 37 -13.91 -10.34 12.48
C PHE A 37 -13.94 -11.22 13.73
N HIS A 38 -12.81 -11.32 14.41
CA HIS A 38 -12.70 -12.03 15.67
C HIS A 38 -12.65 -11.03 16.82
N TYR A 39 -13.49 -11.26 17.81
CA TYR A 39 -13.58 -10.42 18.99
C TYR A 39 -13.32 -11.24 20.24
N VAL A 40 -12.61 -10.67 21.18
CA VAL A 40 -12.49 -11.19 22.54
C VAL A 40 -13.02 -10.14 23.52
N ASP A 41 -13.59 -10.61 24.63
CA ASP A 41 -14.00 -9.71 25.71
C ASP A 41 -12.77 -9.03 26.30
N ALA A 42 -12.74 -7.69 26.26
CA ALA A 42 -11.62 -6.88 26.75
C ALA A 42 -11.36 -7.07 28.27
N ASN A 43 -12.36 -7.50 29.01
CA ASN A 43 -12.28 -7.78 30.45
C ASN A 43 -12.37 -9.27 30.77
N GLY A 44 -12.48 -10.11 29.76
CA GLY A 44 -12.64 -11.56 29.90
C GLY A 44 -11.31 -12.30 30.11
N PRO A 45 -11.39 -13.61 30.40
CA PRO A 45 -10.22 -14.44 30.64
C PRO A 45 -9.30 -14.58 29.41
N TYR A 46 -9.79 -14.26 28.22
CA TYR A 46 -9.07 -14.37 26.95
C TYR A 46 -8.63 -13.02 26.36
N LYS A 47 -8.61 -11.96 27.17
CA LYS A 47 -8.24 -10.62 26.73
C LYS A 47 -6.87 -10.52 26.03
N ASP A 48 -5.95 -11.40 26.40
CA ASP A 48 -4.60 -11.46 25.84
C ASP A 48 -4.52 -12.32 24.58
N GLU A 49 -5.61 -13.02 24.23
CA GLU A 49 -5.72 -13.91 23.08
C GLU A 49 -6.28 -13.20 21.81
N LYS A 50 -6.28 -11.88 21.79
CA LYS A 50 -6.86 -11.09 20.70
C LYS A 50 -6.30 -11.40 19.31
N TYR A 51 -5.19 -12.13 19.22
CA TYR A 51 -4.56 -12.59 17.99
C TYR A 51 -4.54 -14.13 17.86
N ASP A 52 -5.41 -14.87 18.59
CA ASP A 52 -5.51 -16.33 18.56
C ASP A 52 -4.19 -17.05 18.88
N ARG A 53 -3.32 -16.46 19.68
CA ARG A 53 -1.94 -16.93 19.96
C ARG A 53 -1.11 -17.15 18.70
N ARG A 54 -1.49 -16.55 17.59
CA ARG A 54 -0.71 -16.60 16.37
C ARG A 54 0.33 -15.49 16.39
N ASP A 55 1.53 -15.82 15.97
CA ASP A 55 2.59 -14.83 15.81
C ASP A 55 2.22 -13.83 14.70
N GLU A 56 1.37 -14.25 13.73
CA GLU A 56 0.95 -13.46 12.58
C GLU A 56 -0.54 -13.65 12.29
N LEU A 57 -1.22 -12.58 11.85
CA LEU A 57 -2.59 -12.63 11.33
C LEU A 57 -2.56 -12.99 9.84
N GLY A 58 -3.51 -13.85 9.43
CA GLY A 58 -3.68 -14.26 8.03
C GLY A 58 -3.53 -15.76 7.85
N THR A 59 -3.73 -16.23 6.61
CA THR A 59 -3.35 -17.59 6.25
C THR A 59 -1.83 -17.68 6.35
N PRO A 60 -1.27 -18.76 6.92
CA PRO A 60 0.14 -19.00 6.76
C PRO A 60 0.39 -19.08 5.24
N ALA A 61 0.87 -18.01 4.64
CA ALA A 61 1.64 -18.20 3.43
C ALA A 61 2.64 -19.28 3.79
N GLU A 62 2.94 -20.21 2.87
CA GLU A 62 4.03 -21.12 3.07
C GLU A 62 5.26 -20.26 3.38
N THR A 63 5.44 -19.96 4.65
CA THR A 63 6.62 -19.30 5.13
C THR A 63 7.72 -20.28 4.81
N LYS A 64 8.44 -20.07 3.71
CA LYS A 64 9.79 -20.59 3.60
C LYS A 64 10.39 -20.28 4.96
N LYS A 65 10.65 -21.33 5.74
CA LYS A 65 11.31 -21.22 7.04
C LYS A 65 12.53 -20.35 6.83
N ILE A 66 12.41 -19.08 7.14
CA ILE A 66 13.57 -18.21 7.23
C ILE A 66 14.32 -18.81 8.41
N ASN A 67 15.36 -19.56 8.10
CA ASN A 67 16.28 -20.03 9.11
C ASN A 67 16.69 -18.79 9.90
N LYS A 68 16.32 -18.71 11.16
CA LYS A 68 16.85 -17.76 12.16
C LYS A 68 18.34 -18.08 12.39
N LYS A 69 19.13 -18.01 11.34
CA LYS A 69 20.57 -17.83 11.47
C LYS A 69 20.75 -16.34 11.57
N GLN A 70 21.21 -15.92 12.76
CA GLN A 70 21.87 -14.65 13.05
C GLN A 70 21.63 -13.60 11.96
N GLN A 71 20.49 -12.88 12.07
CA GLN A 71 20.21 -11.78 11.19
C GLN A 71 21.27 -10.73 11.46
N ASP A 72 22.22 -10.61 10.56
CA ASP A 72 22.89 -9.33 10.36
C ASP A 72 21.75 -8.34 10.14
N PHE A 73 21.70 -7.32 10.98
CA PHE A 73 20.67 -6.27 10.90
C PHE A 73 20.84 -5.49 9.60
N GLU A 74 20.38 -6.04 8.49
CA GLU A 74 20.21 -5.24 7.29
C GLU A 74 18.95 -4.39 7.46
N PRO A 75 19.07 -3.06 7.38
CA PRO A 75 17.92 -2.20 7.50
C PRO A 75 16.92 -2.50 6.38
N ILE A 76 15.66 -2.69 6.73
CA ILE A 76 14.59 -2.87 5.74
C ILE A 76 14.28 -1.50 5.14
N ASN A 77 14.86 -1.23 3.96
CA ASN A 77 14.72 0.05 3.28
C ASN A 77 13.39 0.17 2.55
N TYR A 78 12.80 -0.96 2.11
CA TYR A 78 11.49 -1.03 1.48
C TYR A 78 10.90 -2.44 1.62
N TRP A 79 9.59 -2.53 1.45
CA TRP A 79 8.82 -3.76 1.35
C TRP A 79 8.14 -3.80 -0.01
N PHE A 80 7.87 -4.99 -0.56
CA PHE A 80 7.20 -5.10 -1.85
C PHE A 80 6.26 -6.30 -1.90
N PHE A 81 5.27 -6.18 -2.77
CA PHE A 81 4.29 -7.21 -3.09
C PHE A 81 4.25 -7.36 -4.60
N GLU A 82 4.74 -8.48 -5.11
CA GLU A 82 4.73 -8.78 -6.54
C GLU A 82 3.36 -9.32 -6.98
N ASN A 83 2.93 -8.93 -8.19
CA ASN A 83 1.72 -9.44 -8.83
C ASN A 83 0.44 -9.31 -7.99
N VAL A 84 0.38 -8.32 -7.09
CA VAL A 84 -0.78 -8.09 -6.22
C VAL A 84 -1.94 -7.42 -6.96
N LEU A 85 -1.64 -6.73 -8.06
CA LEU A 85 -2.63 -6.16 -8.97
C LEU A 85 -2.57 -6.92 -10.29
N SER A 86 -3.73 -7.46 -10.73
CA SER A 86 -3.79 -8.13 -12.02
C SER A 86 -3.56 -7.16 -13.18
N GLU A 87 -3.13 -7.69 -14.33
CA GLU A 87 -2.93 -6.90 -15.54
C GLU A 87 -4.21 -6.16 -15.96
N ASP A 88 -5.34 -6.84 -15.99
CA ASP A 88 -6.64 -6.24 -16.34
C ASP A 88 -7.03 -5.12 -15.38
N PHE A 89 -6.75 -5.29 -14.08
CA PHE A 89 -6.99 -4.26 -13.09
C PHE A 89 -6.10 -3.04 -13.33
N CYS A 90 -4.80 -3.23 -13.57
CA CYS A 90 -3.88 -2.15 -13.91
C CYS A 90 -4.35 -1.39 -15.17
N ASN A 91 -4.70 -2.13 -16.23
CA ASN A 91 -5.20 -1.56 -17.48
C ASN A 91 -6.51 -0.78 -17.27
N SER A 92 -7.42 -1.28 -16.43
CA SER A 92 -8.67 -0.60 -16.10
C SER A 92 -8.44 0.74 -15.38
N VAL A 93 -7.46 0.78 -14.47
CA VAL A 93 -7.06 2.02 -13.76
C VAL A 93 -6.45 3.02 -14.75
N ILE A 94 -5.54 2.58 -15.62
CA ILE A 94 -4.95 3.42 -16.65
C ILE A 94 -6.03 3.97 -17.58
N GLY A 95 -6.89 3.11 -18.13
CA GLY A 95 -7.97 3.50 -19.04
C GLY A 95 -8.92 4.53 -18.44
N LYS A 96 -9.19 4.43 -17.14
CA LYS A 96 -10.08 5.36 -16.43
C LYS A 96 -9.44 6.72 -16.14
N TYR A 97 -8.15 6.76 -15.78
CA TYR A 97 -7.56 7.96 -15.21
C TYR A 97 -6.51 8.65 -16.09
N SER A 98 -5.99 7.98 -17.13
CA SER A 98 -4.89 8.52 -17.96
C SER A 98 -5.22 9.84 -18.69
N ASN A 99 -6.51 10.12 -18.88
CA ASN A 99 -6.99 11.34 -19.54
C ASN A 99 -8.04 12.10 -18.70
N HIS A 100 -8.12 11.81 -17.38
CA HIS A 100 -9.18 12.36 -16.54
C HIS A 100 -8.66 13.49 -15.64
N ASN A 101 -8.95 14.74 -16.01
CA ASN A 101 -8.65 15.93 -15.20
C ASN A 101 -7.22 15.92 -14.62
N LEU A 102 -6.23 15.70 -15.50
CA LEU A 102 -4.84 15.73 -15.10
C LEU A 102 -4.37 17.16 -14.84
N GLU A 103 -3.65 17.36 -13.76
CA GLU A 103 -2.98 18.60 -13.41
C GLU A 103 -1.47 18.39 -13.24
N LYS A 104 -0.67 19.43 -13.45
CA LYS A 104 0.78 19.35 -13.22
C LYS A 104 1.09 19.19 -11.74
N GLY A 105 2.02 18.30 -11.42
CA GLY A 105 2.52 18.14 -10.06
C GLY A 105 3.32 19.36 -9.60
N LEU A 106 2.94 19.92 -8.46
CA LEU A 106 3.66 21.02 -7.83
C LEU A 106 4.75 20.52 -6.87
N ILE A 107 5.73 21.35 -6.58
CA ILE A 107 6.74 21.14 -5.54
C ILE A 107 6.43 22.02 -4.33
N GLY A 108 6.85 21.62 -3.13
CA GLY A 108 6.60 22.35 -1.88
C GLY A 108 5.46 21.74 -1.05
N SER A 109 5.23 22.31 0.14
CA SER A 109 4.21 21.87 1.09
C SER A 109 2.97 22.76 1.03
N HIS A 110 1.79 22.16 1.24
CA HIS A 110 0.51 22.85 1.51
C HIS A 110 0.10 23.97 0.52
N ASN A 111 -0.55 23.63 -0.57
CA ASN A 111 -1.28 24.55 -1.48
C ASN A 111 -0.53 25.78 -1.99
N THR A 112 0.71 25.99 -1.61
CA THR A 112 1.60 27.05 -2.05
C THR A 112 2.73 26.53 -2.93
N GLY A 113 2.56 25.32 -3.48
CA GLY A 113 3.60 24.67 -4.26
C GLY A 113 3.91 25.42 -5.56
N ASP A 114 5.19 25.49 -5.90
CA ASP A 114 5.66 26.08 -7.13
C ASP A 114 5.67 25.06 -8.26
N LEU A 115 5.39 25.49 -9.48
CA LEU A 115 5.58 24.69 -10.68
C LEU A 115 7.04 24.78 -11.12
N ASN A 116 7.76 23.67 -11.01
CA ASN A 116 9.13 23.56 -11.50
C ASN A 116 9.36 22.22 -12.21
N LEU A 117 9.19 22.21 -13.52
CA LEU A 117 9.28 21.01 -14.36
C LEU A 117 10.71 20.40 -14.39
N ASN A 118 11.74 21.17 -14.03
CA ASN A 118 13.09 20.64 -13.90
C ASN A 118 13.26 19.75 -12.66
N ILE A 119 12.40 19.92 -11.66
CA ILE A 119 12.39 19.13 -10.43
C ILE A 119 11.31 18.05 -10.49
N ARG A 120 10.06 18.43 -10.82
CA ARG A 120 8.92 17.54 -10.88
C ARG A 120 8.14 17.77 -12.18
N ASN A 121 8.32 16.87 -13.14
CA ASN A 121 7.57 16.87 -14.40
C ASN A 121 6.67 15.63 -14.43
N VAL A 122 5.47 15.76 -13.92
CA VAL A 122 4.45 14.72 -13.82
C VAL A 122 3.06 15.33 -13.91
N GLU A 123 2.15 14.61 -14.48
CA GLU A 123 0.71 14.90 -14.42
C GLU A 123 0.05 13.96 -13.41
N LYS A 124 -0.93 14.48 -12.68
CA LYS A 124 -1.61 13.73 -11.62
C LYS A 124 -3.10 14.00 -11.56
N THR A 125 -3.83 13.06 -10.99
CA THR A 125 -5.22 13.26 -10.57
C THR A 125 -5.51 12.48 -9.29
N MET A 126 -6.52 12.95 -8.52
CA MET A 126 -6.90 12.31 -7.26
C MET A 126 -7.78 11.10 -7.49
N LEU A 127 -7.56 10.08 -6.69
CA LEU A 127 -8.33 8.84 -6.70
C LEU A 127 -9.13 8.66 -5.41
N PRO A 128 -10.22 7.86 -5.44
CA PRO A 128 -10.92 7.46 -4.23
C PRO A 128 -10.02 6.70 -3.25
N ILE A 129 -10.02 7.11 -1.98
CA ILE A 129 -9.13 6.56 -0.95
C ILE A 129 -9.54 5.14 -0.56
N HIS A 130 -10.84 4.88 -0.33
CA HIS A 130 -11.33 3.64 0.24
C HIS A 130 -11.95 2.68 -0.79
N LYS A 131 -11.68 2.89 -2.09
CA LYS A 131 -12.24 2.07 -3.17
C LYS A 131 -11.19 1.74 -4.22
N GLY A 132 -11.34 0.58 -4.85
CA GLY A 132 -10.47 0.15 -5.94
C GLY A 132 -9.00 0.15 -5.53
N ILE A 133 -8.12 0.74 -6.34
CA ILE A 133 -6.69 0.72 -6.09
C ILE A 133 -6.29 1.40 -4.77
N GLY A 134 -6.99 2.45 -4.34
CA GLY A 134 -6.70 3.11 -3.06
C GLY A 134 -6.82 2.15 -1.88
N ALA A 135 -7.88 1.34 -1.83
CA ALA A 135 -8.05 0.34 -0.79
C ALA A 135 -6.94 -0.73 -0.81
N HIS A 136 -6.54 -1.21 -2.00
CA HIS A 136 -5.43 -2.16 -2.14
C HIS A 136 -4.11 -1.59 -1.61
N MET A 137 -3.80 -0.35 -1.96
CA MET A 137 -2.56 0.29 -1.54
C MET A 137 -2.50 0.53 -0.04
N ILE A 138 -3.60 1.01 0.55
CA ILE A 138 -3.69 1.22 1.99
C ILE A 138 -3.53 -0.12 2.73
N GLY A 139 -4.23 -1.16 2.30
CA GLY A 139 -4.10 -2.51 2.88
C GLY A 139 -2.67 -3.03 2.81
N SER A 140 -2.02 -2.94 1.64
CA SER A 140 -0.61 -3.33 1.48
C SER A 140 0.32 -2.53 2.38
N GLY A 141 0.08 -1.24 2.53
CA GLY A 141 0.87 -0.39 3.42
C GLY A 141 0.75 -0.79 4.90
N PHE A 142 -0.44 -1.14 5.37
CA PHE A 142 -0.64 -1.63 6.74
C PHE A 142 0.05 -2.98 6.96
N VAL A 143 -0.07 -3.91 6.00
CA VAL A 143 0.62 -5.22 6.08
C VAL A 143 2.13 -5.02 6.14
N ALA A 144 2.70 -4.22 5.22
CA ALA A 144 4.14 -3.92 5.21
C ALA A 144 4.60 -3.27 6.52
N ASN A 145 3.81 -2.33 7.05
CA ASN A 145 4.13 -1.68 8.32
C ASN A 145 4.19 -2.66 9.49
N GLN A 146 3.25 -3.59 9.54
CA GLN A 146 3.21 -4.61 10.60
C GLN A 146 4.43 -5.52 10.55
N GLN A 147 4.90 -5.85 9.36
CA GLN A 147 6.04 -6.75 9.16
C GLN A 147 7.39 -6.05 9.35
N ALA A 148 7.51 -4.80 8.91
CA ALA A 148 8.80 -4.13 8.80
C ALA A 148 9.06 -3.05 9.87
N TRP A 149 8.19 -2.06 9.99
CA TRP A 149 8.54 -0.84 10.76
C TRP A 149 7.70 -0.62 12.01
N ARG A 150 6.45 -1.09 12.04
CA ARG A 150 5.53 -0.95 13.17
C ARG A 150 5.30 0.51 13.60
N PHE A 151 5.28 1.42 12.63
CA PHE A 151 4.95 2.81 12.89
C PHE A 151 3.51 2.94 13.36
N ASP A 152 3.24 3.90 14.24
CA ASP A 152 1.89 4.31 14.57
C ASP A 152 1.28 5.04 13.36
N ILE A 153 0.29 4.40 12.71
CA ILE A 153 -0.37 4.86 11.49
C ILE A 153 -1.88 4.83 11.70
N ASN A 154 -2.54 5.93 11.39
CA ASN A 154 -3.98 6.08 11.58
C ASN A 154 -4.73 6.71 10.41
N ASN A 155 -4.04 7.32 9.44
CA ASN A 155 -4.67 8.08 8.36
C ASN A 155 -4.06 7.83 6.97
N CYS A 156 -4.90 8.07 5.95
CA CYS A 156 -4.49 8.28 4.57
C CYS A 156 -5.42 9.32 3.96
N TYR A 157 -4.90 10.49 3.57
CA TYR A 157 -5.72 11.59 3.05
C TYR A 157 -5.74 11.69 1.54
N GLN A 158 -4.78 11.08 0.86
CA GLN A 158 -4.57 11.26 -0.56
C GLN A 158 -4.13 9.98 -1.23
N VAL A 159 -4.73 9.69 -2.38
CA VAL A 159 -4.28 8.69 -3.35
C VAL A 159 -4.18 9.40 -4.68
N GLU A 160 -3.01 9.43 -5.29
CA GLU A 160 -2.74 10.14 -6.53
C GLU A 160 -2.36 9.16 -7.65
N TYR A 161 -3.04 9.23 -8.78
CA TYR A 161 -2.59 8.65 -10.02
C TYR A 161 -1.56 9.58 -10.65
N LEU A 162 -0.46 9.03 -11.13
CA LEU A 162 0.67 9.76 -11.70
C LEU A 162 0.95 9.28 -13.12
N ARG A 163 1.07 10.22 -14.04
CA ARG A 163 1.41 10.01 -15.44
C ARG A 163 2.68 10.76 -15.78
N TYR A 164 3.73 10.02 -16.14
CA TYR A 164 5.00 10.58 -16.59
C TYR A 164 5.16 10.30 -18.08
N GLU A 165 5.22 11.34 -18.88
CA GLU A 165 5.55 11.29 -20.30
C GLU A 165 7.05 11.42 -20.52
N LYS A 166 7.49 11.47 -21.77
CA LYS A 166 8.89 11.74 -22.13
C LYS A 166 9.41 12.97 -21.39
N GLU A 167 10.62 12.87 -20.83
CA GLU A 167 11.23 13.85 -19.95
C GLU A 167 10.52 14.04 -18.60
N GLY A 168 9.50 13.22 -18.32
CA GLY A 168 8.88 13.13 -17.01
C GLY A 168 9.89 12.68 -15.96
N ARG A 169 9.85 13.29 -14.78
CA ARG A 169 10.82 13.06 -13.69
C ARG A 169 10.30 13.51 -12.35
N TYR A 170 10.93 13.02 -11.30
CA TYR A 170 10.86 13.65 -9.99
C TYR A 170 12.22 13.50 -9.30
N LYS A 171 12.95 14.61 -9.13
CA LYS A 171 14.27 14.60 -8.50
C LYS A 171 14.20 14.11 -7.05
N SER A 172 15.37 13.81 -6.50
CA SER A 172 15.50 13.32 -5.12
C SER A 172 14.78 14.23 -4.12
N HIS A 173 13.91 13.64 -3.32
CA HIS A 173 13.13 14.30 -2.29
C HIS A 173 12.76 13.31 -1.19
N ILE A 174 12.26 13.82 -0.08
CA ILE A 174 11.59 13.05 0.96
C ILE A 174 10.11 13.42 0.99
N ASP A 175 9.27 12.48 1.38
CA ASP A 175 7.83 12.72 1.47
C ASP A 175 7.36 13.17 2.86
N THR A 176 8.17 12.88 3.88
CA THR A 176 7.90 13.33 5.25
C THR A 176 8.21 14.82 5.40
N PHE A 177 7.27 15.57 5.95
CA PHE A 177 7.49 16.94 6.37
C PHE A 177 6.77 17.18 7.71
N LEU A 178 7.31 18.12 8.49
CA LEU A 178 6.76 18.54 9.76
C LEU A 178 5.89 19.80 9.55
N GLY A 179 4.94 20.03 10.45
CA GLY A 179 4.07 21.21 10.41
C GLY A 179 2.72 20.96 9.73
N SER A 180 2.25 19.70 9.68
CA SER A 180 0.88 19.39 9.31
C SER A 180 -0.12 20.05 10.28
N PRO A 181 -1.23 20.63 9.78
CA PRO A 181 -2.27 21.19 10.64
C PRO A 181 -3.00 20.15 11.50
N HIS A 182 -2.81 18.87 11.18
CA HIS A 182 -3.42 17.74 11.90
C HIS A 182 -2.49 17.11 12.94
N ASN A 183 -1.31 17.69 13.19
CA ASN A 183 -0.27 17.15 14.09
C ASN A 183 0.16 15.72 13.73
N ASP A 184 0.17 15.41 12.45
CA ASP A 184 0.62 14.15 11.90
C ASP A 184 1.71 14.36 10.82
N CYS A 185 2.37 13.30 10.44
CA CYS A 185 3.31 13.30 9.33
C CYS A 185 3.18 12.03 8.50
N ARG A 186 3.62 12.08 7.25
CA ARG A 186 3.72 10.90 6.39
C ARG A 186 4.79 9.96 6.96
N LYS A 187 4.37 8.74 7.26
CA LYS A 187 5.21 7.66 7.80
C LYS A 187 5.69 6.72 6.73
N LEU A 188 4.76 6.30 5.87
CA LEU A 188 5.02 5.38 4.78
C LEU A 188 4.50 5.94 3.47
N THR A 189 5.31 5.79 2.45
CA THR A 189 4.95 6.00 1.05
C THR A 189 4.65 4.63 0.44
N VAL A 190 3.48 4.51 -0.17
CA VAL A 190 3.01 3.31 -0.87
C VAL A 190 2.88 3.66 -2.33
N LEU A 191 3.53 2.90 -3.21
CA LEU A 191 3.53 3.15 -4.64
C LEU A 191 3.24 1.88 -5.43
N ALA A 192 2.28 1.96 -6.38
CA ALA A 192 1.90 0.90 -7.28
C ALA A 192 2.37 1.19 -8.70
N PHE A 193 2.95 0.18 -9.37
CA PHE A 193 3.33 0.25 -10.77
C PHE A 193 2.22 -0.34 -11.63
N LEU A 194 1.67 0.46 -12.55
CA LEU A 194 0.55 0.04 -13.39
C LEU A 194 0.97 -0.48 -14.76
N ASN A 195 2.18 -0.14 -15.21
CA ASN A 195 2.77 -0.61 -16.46
C ASN A 195 4.29 -0.67 -16.36
N ASP A 196 4.92 -1.32 -17.32
CA ASP A 196 6.37 -1.46 -17.47
C ASP A 196 6.85 -1.36 -18.92
N ASP A 197 5.97 -0.94 -19.83
CA ASP A 197 6.20 -0.75 -21.26
C ASP A 197 6.75 0.65 -21.61
N PHE A 198 7.71 1.13 -20.84
CA PHE A 198 8.40 2.41 -21.03
C PHE A 198 9.91 2.24 -20.78
N GLU A 199 10.70 3.21 -21.21
CA GLU A 199 12.15 3.25 -21.02
C GLU A 199 12.56 4.42 -20.12
N GLY A 200 13.54 4.21 -19.24
CA GLY A 200 13.93 5.15 -18.20
C GLY A 200 12.94 5.14 -17.03
N GLY A 201 12.74 6.27 -16.38
CA GLY A 201 11.70 6.46 -15.36
C GLY A 201 11.78 5.55 -14.13
N LYS A 202 12.96 5.00 -13.82
CA LYS A 202 13.13 4.11 -12.68
C LYS A 202 12.97 4.89 -11.39
N LEU A 203 12.15 4.34 -10.47
CA LEU A 203 12.16 4.75 -9.09
C LEU A 203 13.46 4.29 -8.45
N PHE A 204 14.10 5.15 -7.72
CA PHE A 204 15.23 4.80 -6.86
C PHE A 204 14.99 5.26 -5.43
N LEU A 205 15.51 4.50 -4.48
CA LEU A 205 15.65 4.89 -3.09
C LEU A 205 17.15 5.16 -2.83
N GLN A 206 17.46 6.19 -2.07
CA GLN A 206 18.83 6.52 -1.73
C GLN A 206 19.10 6.29 -0.25
N VAL A 207 20.04 5.40 0.03
CA VAL A 207 20.46 5.05 1.38
C VAL A 207 21.96 5.31 1.48
N GLY A 208 22.33 6.34 2.23
CA GLY A 208 23.68 6.87 2.21
C GLY A 208 24.04 7.42 0.82
N ASP A 209 25.15 6.93 0.25
CA ASP A 209 25.64 7.26 -1.09
C ASP A 209 25.14 6.31 -2.20
N GLN A 210 24.38 5.28 -1.83
CA GLN A 210 23.93 4.25 -2.76
C GLN A 210 22.48 4.47 -3.21
N LYS A 211 22.23 4.25 -4.50
CA LYS A 211 20.89 4.14 -5.05
C LYS A 211 20.48 2.66 -5.09
N ILE A 212 19.29 2.39 -4.51
CA ILE A 212 18.65 1.09 -4.57
C ILE A 212 17.48 1.19 -5.55
N TYR A 213 17.39 0.26 -6.48
CA TYR A 213 16.29 0.17 -7.44
C TYR A 213 15.37 -0.99 -7.04
N PRO A 214 14.20 -0.72 -6.42
CA PRO A 214 13.24 -1.77 -6.10
C PRO A 214 12.73 -2.47 -7.35
N GLN A 215 12.11 -3.64 -7.16
CA GLN A 215 11.34 -4.31 -8.22
C GLN A 215 10.21 -3.40 -8.69
N GLN A 216 10.09 -3.20 -10.02
CA GLN A 216 9.19 -2.22 -10.63
C GLN A 216 8.34 -2.79 -11.77
N SER A 217 8.03 -4.08 -11.72
CA SER A 217 7.15 -4.71 -12.71
C SER A 217 5.70 -4.28 -12.53
N LYS A 218 4.93 -4.33 -13.61
CA LYS A 218 3.48 -4.11 -13.63
C LYS A 218 2.79 -4.95 -12.53
N GLY A 219 1.89 -4.34 -11.79
CA GLY A 219 1.14 -4.99 -10.73
C GLY A 219 1.86 -5.11 -9.38
N THR A 220 3.10 -4.62 -9.29
CA THR A 220 3.85 -4.57 -8.02
C THR A 220 3.43 -3.36 -7.19
N ILE A 221 3.30 -3.55 -5.88
CA ILE A 221 3.20 -2.47 -4.90
C ILE A 221 4.46 -2.46 -4.05
N ILE A 222 5.05 -1.30 -3.86
CA ILE A 222 6.16 -1.10 -2.93
C ILE A 222 5.76 -0.15 -1.81
N VAL A 223 6.38 -0.35 -0.65
CA VAL A 223 6.18 0.47 0.55
C VAL A 223 7.54 0.81 1.12
N PHE A 224 7.76 2.07 1.49
CA PHE A 224 9.00 2.51 2.13
C PHE A 224 8.74 3.66 3.09
N PRO A 225 9.61 3.87 4.09
CA PRO A 225 9.48 5.00 5.00
C PRO A 225 9.55 6.33 4.25
N SER A 226 8.60 7.22 4.49
CA SER A 226 8.46 8.50 3.77
C SER A 226 9.66 9.44 3.96
N PHE A 227 10.52 9.18 4.94
CA PHE A 227 11.77 9.93 5.15
C PHE A 227 12.95 9.40 4.34
N VAL A 228 12.80 8.28 3.62
CA VAL A 228 13.84 7.78 2.71
C VAL A 228 13.91 8.69 1.50
N LEU A 229 15.10 9.18 1.20
CA LEU A 229 15.36 10.00 0.01
C LEU A 229 15.09 9.15 -1.24
N HIS A 230 14.27 9.62 -2.15
CA HIS A 230 13.90 8.87 -3.35
C HIS A 230 13.59 9.80 -4.52
N GLY A 231 13.46 9.22 -5.70
CA GLY A 231 13.11 9.99 -6.90
C GLY A 231 12.78 9.09 -8.06
N VAL A 232 12.31 9.69 -9.15
CA VAL A 232 12.01 9.05 -10.43
C VAL A 232 12.94 9.62 -11.48
N GLU A 233 13.73 8.76 -12.12
CA GLU A 233 14.61 9.12 -13.21
C GLU A 233 13.82 9.60 -14.44
N ASP A 234 14.50 10.23 -15.38
CA ASP A 234 13.87 10.74 -16.58
C ASP A 234 13.27 9.62 -17.43
N ILE A 235 12.04 9.81 -17.90
CA ILE A 235 11.44 8.97 -18.93
C ILE A 235 12.14 9.24 -20.26
N ILE A 236 12.69 8.21 -20.89
CA ILE A 236 13.33 8.26 -22.19
C ILE A 236 12.30 8.10 -23.30
N SER A 237 11.45 7.08 -23.19
CA SER A 237 10.37 6.80 -24.13
C SER A 237 9.20 6.06 -23.46
N GLY A 238 8.01 6.14 -24.07
CA GLY A 238 6.78 5.59 -23.52
C GLY A 238 6.17 6.50 -22.45
N ILE A 239 5.19 5.97 -21.71
CA ILE A 239 4.48 6.65 -20.64
C ILE A 239 4.49 5.76 -19.40
N ARG A 240 4.95 6.27 -18.27
CA ARG A 240 4.91 5.56 -17.00
C ARG A 240 3.66 5.94 -16.22
N HIS A 241 2.91 4.93 -15.83
CA HIS A 241 1.70 5.04 -15.02
C HIS A 241 1.93 4.43 -13.65
N SER A 242 1.64 5.20 -12.60
CA SER A 242 1.74 4.72 -11.23
C SER A 242 0.69 5.36 -10.33
N VAL A 243 0.50 4.79 -9.15
CA VAL A 243 -0.36 5.38 -8.11
C VAL A 243 0.45 5.48 -6.84
N VAL A 244 0.33 6.58 -6.13
CA VAL A 244 0.99 6.81 -4.85
C VAL A 244 -0.03 7.20 -3.78
N CYS A 245 0.18 6.72 -2.56
CA CYS A 245 -0.49 7.24 -1.38
C CYS A 245 0.48 7.28 -0.19
N TRP A 246 0.07 8.01 0.83
CA TRP A 246 0.86 8.14 2.05
C TRP A 246 0.05 7.74 3.25
N LEU A 247 0.63 6.88 4.08
CA LEU A 247 0.08 6.55 5.37
C LEU A 247 0.69 7.47 6.44
N LEU A 248 -0.19 8.11 7.19
CA LEU A 248 0.16 9.11 8.18
C LEU A 248 -0.08 8.62 9.60
N GLY A 249 0.63 9.23 10.52
CA GLY A 249 0.46 9.02 11.97
C GLY A 249 1.09 10.16 12.76
N PRO A 250 1.02 10.10 14.11
CA PRO A 250 1.60 11.13 14.97
C PRO A 250 3.09 11.32 14.66
N TYR A 251 3.63 12.50 14.98
CA TYR A 251 5.08 12.73 14.82
C TYR A 251 5.91 11.65 15.51
N PHE A 252 7.12 11.43 15.00
CA PHE A 252 8.07 10.52 15.65
C PHE A 252 8.41 11.06 17.04
N LYS A 253 8.42 10.15 18.04
CA LYS A 253 8.77 10.45 19.42
C LYS A 253 10.15 9.94 19.73
#